data_fbfdc4b4d9a481e01e96d395e43fe50b
#
_entry.id   fbfdc4b4d9a481e01e96d395e43fe50b
#
_cell.length_a   1.000
_cell.length_b   1.000
_cell.length_c   1.000
_cell.angle_alpha   90.00
_cell.angle_beta   90.00
_cell.angle_gamma   90.00
#
_symmetry.space_group_name_H-M   'P 1'
#
loop_
_entity.id
_entity.type
_entity.pdbx_description
1 polymer ?
#
loop_
_entity_poly.entity_id
_entity_poly.type
_entity_poly.pdbx_seq_one_letter_code
_entity_poly.pdbx_strand_id
1 'polypeptide(L)'
;MKPILFIFFIGMLSALSCSNSRQLTGQKIQQGIEGIVQIVKGDRMPSPDLPLAAPAGYATTIYIHQLTAASQLRKADKTGWYTSIPTPLVATVKTDSTGHFAVELPPGQYSIFVQYENGFYANWFNEKNQIGPAEVLENKVTKLKLLISAEATF
;
A
#
# COMPACT_ATOMS: atom_id res chain seq x y z
N MET A 1 53.20 31.40 -30.73
CA MET A 1 52.49 31.39 -29.45
C MET A 1 51.07 30.88 -29.72
N LYS A 2 50.74 29.63 -29.29
CA LYS A 2 49.43 29.02 -29.47
C LYS A 2 48.67 29.11 -28.14
N PRO A 3 47.43 29.59 -28.06
CA PRO A 3 46.63 29.52 -26.87
C PRO A 3 46.04 28.12 -26.70
N ILE A 4 46.25 27.55 -25.50
CA ILE A 4 45.67 26.27 -25.05
C ILE A 4 44.24 26.55 -24.62
N LEU A 5 43.28 25.94 -25.30
CA LEU A 5 41.87 25.99 -24.99
C LEU A 5 41.55 24.93 -23.87
N PHE A 6 41.35 25.41 -22.67
CA PHE A 6 40.92 24.58 -21.52
C PHE A 6 39.41 24.33 -21.66
N ILE A 7 39.02 23.11 -22.07
CA ILE A 7 37.63 22.69 -22.05
C ILE A 7 37.30 22.17 -20.64
N PHE A 8 36.53 22.96 -19.91
CA PHE A 8 35.96 22.58 -18.63
C PHE A 8 34.79 21.62 -18.89
N PHE A 9 35.02 20.33 -18.66
CA PHE A 9 33.98 19.31 -18.69
C PHE A 9 33.25 19.33 -17.35
N ILE A 10 32.14 20.06 -17.26
CA ILE A 10 31.25 20.03 -16.08
C ILE A 10 30.46 18.72 -16.15
N GLY A 11 30.95 17.70 -15.43
CA GLY A 11 30.24 16.45 -15.21
C GLY A 11 28.99 16.70 -14.37
N MET A 12 27.84 16.61 -14.99
CA MET A 12 26.53 16.65 -14.35
C MET A 12 26.30 15.33 -13.60
N LEU A 13 26.60 15.36 -12.30
CA LEU A 13 26.36 14.23 -11.38
C LEU A 13 24.86 14.18 -11.08
N SER A 14 24.12 13.38 -11.86
CA SER A 14 22.71 13.05 -11.57
C SER A 14 22.67 12.13 -10.34
N ALA A 15 22.38 12.71 -9.18
CA ALA A 15 22.07 11.96 -7.97
C ALA A 15 20.75 11.18 -8.20
N LEU A 16 20.87 9.87 -8.42
CA LEU A 16 19.73 8.94 -8.27
C LEU A 16 19.35 8.94 -6.79
N SER A 17 18.31 9.68 -6.45
CA SER A 17 17.68 9.62 -5.13
C SER A 17 16.92 8.30 -5.04
N CYS A 18 17.56 7.25 -4.55
CA CYS A 18 16.86 6.04 -4.10
C CYS A 18 16.06 6.40 -2.85
N SER A 19 14.75 6.52 -2.98
CA SER A 19 13.83 6.61 -1.84
C SER A 19 13.87 5.31 -1.07
N ASN A 20 14.69 5.23 -0.04
CA ASN A 20 14.76 4.08 0.85
C ASN A 20 13.62 4.20 1.86
N SER A 21 12.49 3.57 1.59
CA SER A 21 11.40 3.47 2.56
C SER A 21 11.86 2.61 3.75
N ARG A 22 11.98 3.22 4.92
CA ARG A 22 12.35 2.52 6.15
C ARG A 22 11.12 1.85 6.75
N GLN A 23 11.16 0.53 6.86
CA GLN A 23 10.19 -0.22 7.63
C GLN A 23 10.52 -0.04 9.12
N LEU A 24 9.63 0.59 9.86
CA LEU A 24 9.76 0.82 11.30
C LEU A 24 8.70 0.01 12.04
N THR A 25 9.06 -1.20 12.47
CA THR A 25 8.22 -1.99 13.36
C THR A 25 8.31 -1.41 14.77
N GLY A 26 7.21 -0.81 15.27
CA GLY A 26 7.13 -0.27 16.64
C GLY A 26 7.63 1.16 16.85
N GLN A 27 8.13 1.86 15.85
CA GLN A 27 8.50 3.28 15.94
C GLN A 27 7.34 4.18 15.50
N LYS A 28 7.12 5.27 16.26
CA LYS A 28 6.14 6.30 15.91
C LYS A 28 6.65 7.10 14.70
N ILE A 29 5.99 6.96 13.56
CA ILE A 29 6.28 7.77 12.37
C ILE A 29 5.67 9.18 12.53
N GLN A 30 6.25 10.18 11.87
CA GLN A 30 5.71 11.55 11.86
C GLN A 30 4.96 11.86 10.56
N GLN A 31 5.28 11.14 9.49
CA GLN A 31 4.67 11.30 8.18
C GLN A 31 4.62 9.95 7.47
N GLY A 32 3.49 9.62 6.84
CA GLY A 32 3.31 8.38 6.10
C GLY A 32 1.97 7.74 6.37
N ILE A 33 1.95 6.42 6.41
CA ILE A 33 0.74 5.61 6.62
C ILE A 33 0.96 4.65 7.78
N GLU A 34 0.00 4.61 8.70
CA GLU A 34 -0.10 3.55 9.71
C GLU A 34 -1.47 2.91 9.66
N GLY A 35 -1.59 1.67 10.12
CA GLY A 35 -2.89 1.04 10.14
C GLY A 35 -2.87 -0.40 10.61
N ILE A 36 -3.99 -1.07 10.35
CA ILE A 36 -4.19 -2.48 10.69
C ILE A 36 -4.80 -3.22 9.50
N VAL A 37 -4.28 -4.41 9.23
CA VAL A 37 -4.89 -5.37 8.32
C VAL A 37 -5.68 -6.38 9.14
N GLN A 38 -6.93 -6.55 8.79
CA GLN A 38 -7.82 -7.52 9.42
C GLN A 38 -8.45 -8.43 8.38
N ILE A 39 -8.82 -9.63 8.79
CA ILE A 39 -9.52 -10.59 7.96
C ILE A 39 -10.85 -10.99 8.58
N VAL A 40 -11.86 -11.16 7.74
CA VAL A 40 -13.14 -11.77 8.09
C VAL A 40 -13.39 -12.95 7.16
N LYS A 41 -13.93 -14.02 7.73
CA LYS A 41 -14.23 -15.27 7.02
C LYS A 41 -15.63 -15.77 7.39
N GLY A 42 -16.15 -16.64 6.53
CA GLY A 42 -17.41 -17.33 6.74
C GLY A 42 -18.63 -16.45 6.60
N ASP A 43 -19.74 -16.91 7.14
CA ASP A 43 -21.02 -16.21 7.09
C ASP A 43 -21.01 -14.97 7.99
N ARG A 44 -21.34 -13.85 7.39
CA ARG A 44 -21.40 -12.52 8.05
C ARG A 44 -22.82 -11.96 8.07
N MET A 45 -23.81 -12.79 7.73
CA MET A 45 -25.22 -12.39 7.85
C MET A 45 -25.61 -12.23 9.32
N PRO A 46 -26.26 -11.12 9.69
CA PRO A 46 -26.78 -10.95 11.02
C PRO A 46 -27.75 -12.07 11.38
N SER A 47 -27.49 -12.77 12.51
CA SER A 47 -28.41 -13.76 13.07
C SER A 47 -28.74 -13.38 14.50
N PRO A 48 -30.02 -13.49 14.92
CA PRO A 48 -30.40 -13.19 16.31
C PRO A 48 -29.68 -14.06 17.34
N ASP A 49 -29.31 -15.28 16.95
CA ASP A 49 -28.78 -16.31 17.86
C ASP A 49 -27.26 -16.44 17.83
N LEU A 50 -26.58 -15.81 16.85
CA LEU A 50 -25.14 -15.91 16.67
C LEU A 50 -24.50 -14.54 16.50
N PRO A 51 -23.77 -14.04 17.52
CA PRO A 51 -23.02 -12.80 17.37
C PRO A 51 -21.91 -12.97 16.34
N LEU A 52 -21.75 -11.95 15.49
CA LEU A 52 -20.68 -11.92 14.48
C LEU A 52 -19.31 -11.92 15.17
N ALA A 53 -18.44 -12.84 14.78
CA ALA A 53 -17.06 -12.84 15.24
C ALA A 53 -16.36 -11.53 14.83
N ALA A 54 -15.57 -10.96 15.75
CA ALA A 54 -14.78 -9.77 15.44
C ALA A 54 -13.74 -10.07 14.35
N PRO A 55 -13.40 -9.09 13.48
CA PRO A 55 -12.30 -9.24 12.52
C PRO A 55 -11.00 -9.55 13.25
N ALA A 56 -10.25 -10.54 12.77
CA ALA A 56 -8.96 -10.91 13.31
C ALA A 56 -7.82 -10.13 12.62
N GLY A 57 -6.78 -9.78 13.37
CA GLY A 57 -5.55 -9.23 12.80
C GLY A 57 -4.90 -10.23 11.84
N TYR A 58 -4.32 -9.76 10.76
CA TYR A 58 -3.74 -10.60 9.73
C TYR A 58 -2.30 -10.21 9.41
N ALA A 59 -1.36 -11.12 9.69
CA ALA A 59 0.05 -10.94 9.40
C ALA A 59 0.31 -11.15 7.90
N THR A 60 0.79 -10.10 7.22
CA THR A 60 0.99 -10.11 5.78
C THR A 60 1.97 -9.04 5.30
N THR A 61 2.18 -8.94 3.99
CA THR A 61 2.92 -7.87 3.34
C THR A 61 1.96 -6.92 2.64
N ILE A 62 2.20 -5.62 2.80
CA ILE A 62 1.48 -4.55 2.12
C ILE A 62 2.39 -4.00 1.02
N TYR A 63 1.82 -3.82 -0.16
CA TYR A 63 2.47 -3.23 -1.32
C TYR A 63 1.88 -1.86 -1.59
N ILE A 64 2.73 -0.86 -1.61
CA ILE A 64 2.37 0.54 -1.83
C ILE A 64 2.87 0.93 -3.21
N HIS A 65 1.94 1.22 -4.09
CA HIS A 65 2.21 1.58 -5.48
C HIS A 65 1.88 3.04 -5.74
N GLN A 66 2.40 3.59 -6.82
CA GLN A 66 1.85 4.83 -7.37
C GLN A 66 0.36 4.65 -7.62
N LEU A 67 -0.39 5.77 -7.51
CA LEU A 67 -1.84 5.75 -7.62
C LEU A 67 -2.29 5.04 -8.90
N THR A 68 -3.13 4.02 -8.73
CA THR A 68 -3.49 3.05 -9.76
C THR A 68 -4.98 3.16 -10.09
N ALA A 69 -5.33 3.31 -11.36
CA ALA A 69 -6.70 3.23 -11.81
C ALA A 69 -7.15 1.76 -11.92
N ALA A 70 -8.40 1.48 -11.56
CA ALA A 70 -8.96 0.13 -11.64
C ALA A 70 -8.91 -0.47 -13.06
N SER A 71 -8.98 0.38 -14.10
CA SER A 71 -8.89 -0.03 -15.50
C SER A 71 -7.51 -0.56 -15.92
N GLN A 72 -6.47 -0.27 -15.15
CA GLN A 72 -5.10 -0.73 -15.42
C GLN A 72 -4.84 -2.14 -14.87
N LEU A 73 -5.71 -2.63 -13.99
CA LEU A 73 -5.50 -3.89 -13.28
C LEU A 73 -6.09 -5.08 -14.03
N ARG A 74 -5.40 -6.20 -13.96
CA ARG A 74 -5.96 -7.49 -14.36
C ARG A 74 -6.65 -8.12 -13.15
N LYS A 75 -7.97 -8.20 -13.23
CA LYS A 75 -8.78 -8.90 -12.23
C LYS A 75 -8.49 -10.40 -12.29
N ALA A 76 -8.40 -11.02 -11.14
CA ALA A 76 -8.53 -12.46 -11.01
C ALA A 76 -10.02 -12.85 -11.02
N ASP A 77 -10.32 -14.15 -10.99
CA ASP A 77 -11.70 -14.66 -10.99
C ASP A 77 -12.52 -14.27 -9.74
N LYS A 78 -11.85 -13.79 -8.70
CA LYS A 78 -12.49 -13.36 -7.44
C LYS A 78 -12.50 -11.83 -7.33
N THR A 79 -13.56 -11.26 -6.79
CA THR A 79 -13.70 -9.82 -6.55
C THR A 79 -12.64 -9.29 -5.58
N GLY A 80 -12.00 -8.18 -5.93
CA GLY A 80 -10.95 -7.56 -5.14
C GLY A 80 -9.58 -8.22 -5.25
N TRP A 81 -9.43 -9.23 -6.09
CA TRP A 81 -8.18 -9.93 -6.34
C TRP A 81 -7.53 -9.52 -7.66
N TYR A 82 -6.20 -9.41 -7.60
CA TYR A 82 -5.38 -8.99 -8.74
C TYR A 82 -4.14 -9.86 -8.81
N THR A 83 -3.79 -10.28 -10.02
CA THR A 83 -2.60 -11.13 -10.27
C THR A 83 -1.34 -10.30 -10.47
N SER A 84 -1.49 -9.05 -10.89
CA SER A 84 -0.38 -8.13 -11.11
C SER A 84 -0.83 -6.68 -10.98
N ILE A 85 0.10 -5.81 -10.57
CA ILE A 85 -0.10 -4.37 -10.44
C ILE A 85 0.89 -3.70 -11.39
N PRO A 86 0.43 -3.00 -12.45
CA PRO A 86 1.31 -2.47 -13.49
C PRO A 86 1.99 -1.16 -13.10
N THR A 87 1.51 -0.45 -12.09
CA THR A 87 2.09 0.80 -11.63
C THR A 87 3.36 0.56 -10.81
N PRO A 88 4.30 1.51 -10.80
CA PRO A 88 5.55 1.38 -10.05
C PRO A 88 5.32 1.13 -8.56
N LEU A 89 6.07 0.18 -8.01
CA LEU A 89 6.14 -0.08 -6.59
C LEU A 89 6.92 1.06 -5.91
N VAL A 90 6.35 1.63 -4.87
CA VAL A 90 6.97 2.70 -4.06
C VAL A 90 7.60 2.13 -2.80
N ALA A 91 6.86 1.26 -2.10
CA ALA A 91 7.32 0.66 -0.85
C ALA A 91 6.64 -0.68 -0.58
N THR A 92 7.26 -1.48 0.27
CA THR A 92 6.65 -2.65 0.90
C THR A 92 6.79 -2.55 2.40
N VAL A 93 5.79 -3.01 3.14
CA VAL A 93 5.85 -3.09 4.60
C VAL A 93 5.18 -4.37 5.08
N LYS A 94 5.81 -5.05 6.06
CA LYS A 94 5.21 -6.21 6.72
C LYS A 94 4.39 -5.75 7.92
N THR A 95 3.24 -6.36 8.12
CA THR A 95 2.48 -6.20 9.34
C THR A 95 3.12 -7.03 10.46
N ASP A 96 2.82 -6.70 11.71
CA ASP A 96 3.10 -7.57 12.84
C ASP A 96 2.08 -8.72 12.94
N SER A 97 2.20 -9.56 13.98
CA SER A 97 1.30 -10.69 14.22
C SER A 97 -0.16 -10.28 14.50
N THR A 98 -0.39 -9.04 14.88
CA THR A 98 -1.71 -8.47 15.15
C THR A 98 -2.27 -7.69 13.94
N GLY A 99 -1.51 -7.63 12.85
CA GLY A 99 -1.88 -6.96 11.61
C GLY A 99 -1.50 -5.48 11.54
N HIS A 100 -0.84 -4.91 12.55
CA HIS A 100 -0.43 -3.51 12.53
C HIS A 100 0.78 -3.28 11.65
N PHE A 101 0.83 -2.11 11.03
CA PHE A 101 1.94 -1.63 10.22
C PHE A 101 2.11 -0.12 10.30
N ALA A 102 3.32 0.34 10.04
CA ALA A 102 3.64 1.75 9.85
C ALA A 102 4.74 1.89 8.79
N VAL A 103 4.64 2.88 7.93
CA VAL A 103 5.61 3.14 6.87
C VAL A 103 5.73 4.64 6.63
N GLU A 104 6.96 5.13 6.60
CA GLU A 104 7.25 6.52 6.23
C GLU A 104 7.17 6.67 4.71
N LEU A 105 6.45 7.69 4.26
CA LEU A 105 6.27 8.00 2.85
C LEU A 105 6.31 9.52 2.63
N PRO A 106 6.83 9.98 1.50
CA PRO A 106 6.67 11.36 1.06
C PRO A 106 5.19 11.75 0.90
N PRO A 107 4.86 13.05 0.95
CA PRO A 107 3.52 13.51 0.59
C PRO A 107 3.16 13.07 -0.84
N GLY A 108 1.94 12.58 -1.02
CA GLY A 108 1.48 12.08 -2.32
C GLY A 108 0.26 11.18 -2.21
N GLN A 109 -0.19 10.70 -3.37
CA GLN A 109 -1.30 9.75 -3.46
C GLN A 109 -0.77 8.38 -3.90
N TYR A 110 -1.23 7.35 -3.23
CA TYR A 110 -0.77 5.98 -3.39
C TYR A 110 -1.94 5.02 -3.53
N SER A 111 -1.66 3.85 -4.07
CA SER A 111 -2.56 2.70 -4.04
C SER A 111 -1.99 1.62 -3.15
N ILE A 112 -2.82 1.13 -2.23
CA ILE A 112 -2.44 0.15 -1.21
C ILE A 112 -3.04 -1.20 -1.58
N PHE A 113 -2.18 -2.22 -1.65
CA PHE A 113 -2.57 -3.60 -1.88
C PHE A 113 -2.05 -4.48 -0.75
N VAL A 114 -2.84 -5.44 -0.36
CA VAL A 114 -2.47 -6.43 0.67
C VAL A 114 -2.13 -7.74 -0.02
N GLN A 115 -1.02 -8.36 0.33
CA GLN A 115 -0.76 -9.73 -0.10
C GLN A 115 -1.73 -10.67 0.58
N TYR A 116 -2.49 -11.42 -0.21
CA TYR A 116 -3.39 -12.44 0.30
C TYR A 116 -3.30 -13.67 -0.59
N GLU A 117 -3.00 -14.83 0.00
CA GLU A 117 -2.64 -16.04 -0.75
C GLU A 117 -1.56 -15.76 -1.81
N ASN A 118 -1.81 -16.11 -3.07
CA ASN A 118 -0.86 -15.94 -4.17
C ASN A 118 -1.11 -14.68 -5.01
N GLY A 119 -1.80 -13.66 -4.47
CA GLY A 119 -2.15 -12.45 -5.20
C GLY A 119 -2.21 -11.20 -4.34
N PHE A 120 -2.70 -10.15 -4.94
CA PHE A 120 -2.89 -8.84 -4.32
C PHE A 120 -4.38 -8.62 -4.08
N TYR A 121 -4.72 -8.10 -2.92
CA TYR A 121 -6.10 -7.82 -2.54
C TYR A 121 -6.29 -6.32 -2.27
N ALA A 122 -7.32 -5.74 -2.88
CA ALA A 122 -7.85 -4.42 -2.56
C ALA A 122 -9.31 -4.36 -3.05
N ASN A 123 -10.22 -3.90 -2.20
CA ASN A 123 -11.65 -3.89 -2.49
C ASN A 123 -12.32 -2.53 -2.25
N TRP A 124 -11.54 -1.45 -2.15
CA TRP A 124 -12.08 -0.10 -2.00
C TRP A 124 -11.57 0.83 -3.10
N PHE A 125 -12.40 1.80 -3.48
CA PHE A 125 -12.17 2.72 -4.58
C PHE A 125 -12.61 4.12 -4.16
N ASN A 126 -12.03 5.11 -4.81
CA ASN A 126 -12.54 6.48 -4.71
C ASN A 126 -13.46 6.81 -5.92
N GLU A 127 -14.01 8.03 -5.91
CA GLU A 127 -14.91 8.54 -6.95
C GLU A 127 -14.28 8.56 -8.36
N LYS A 128 -12.95 8.59 -8.44
CA LYS A 128 -12.20 8.57 -9.70
C LYS A 128 -11.86 7.15 -10.17
N ASN A 129 -12.46 6.12 -9.56
CA ASN A 129 -12.22 4.73 -9.88
C ASN A 129 -10.75 4.30 -9.69
N GLN A 130 -10.04 4.92 -8.73
CA GLN A 130 -8.70 4.54 -8.30
C GLN A 130 -8.82 3.53 -7.17
N ILE A 131 -7.98 2.48 -7.23
CA ILE A 131 -8.07 1.36 -6.29
C ILE A 131 -7.13 1.54 -5.11
N GLY A 132 -7.60 1.16 -3.94
CA GLY A 132 -6.82 1.20 -2.71
C GLY A 132 -6.25 2.59 -2.39
N PRO A 133 -6.97 3.71 -2.65
CA PRO A 133 -6.38 5.03 -2.56
C PRO A 133 -6.05 5.40 -1.12
N ALA A 134 -4.85 5.96 -0.94
CA ALA A 134 -4.39 6.57 0.30
C ALA A 134 -3.62 7.85 -0.01
N GLU A 135 -3.87 8.91 0.75
CA GLU A 135 -3.18 10.18 0.63
C GLU A 135 -2.28 10.42 1.84
N VAL A 136 -1.05 10.80 1.58
CA VAL A 136 -0.09 11.26 2.59
C VAL A 136 0.09 12.75 2.45
N LEU A 137 -0.20 13.49 3.52
CA LEU A 137 0.02 14.91 3.62
C LEU A 137 1.30 15.21 4.38
N GLU A 138 1.88 16.37 4.13
CA GLU A 138 3.10 16.82 4.82
C GLU A 138 2.91 16.84 6.34
N ASN A 139 3.88 16.25 7.07
CA ASN A 139 3.89 16.16 8.53
C ASN A 139 2.62 15.49 9.13
N LYS A 140 2.00 14.59 8.38
CA LYS A 140 0.81 13.87 8.86
C LYS A 140 0.94 12.36 8.64
N VAL A 141 0.31 11.63 9.54
CA VAL A 141 0.15 10.18 9.46
C VAL A 141 -1.28 9.86 9.06
N THR A 142 -1.43 9.18 7.93
CA THR A 142 -2.72 8.69 7.45
C THR A 142 -3.02 7.34 8.09
N LYS A 143 -4.17 7.21 8.74
CA LYS A 143 -4.60 5.97 9.40
C LYS A 143 -5.49 5.15 8.48
N LEU A 144 -5.17 3.88 8.31
CA LEU A 144 -5.92 2.95 7.47
C LEU A 144 -6.39 1.72 8.25
N LYS A 145 -7.60 1.27 7.93
CA LYS A 145 -8.12 -0.02 8.34
C LYS A 145 -8.41 -0.83 7.07
N LEU A 146 -7.58 -1.84 6.83
CA LEU A 146 -7.67 -2.69 5.66
C LEU A 146 -8.36 -4.00 6.03
N LEU A 147 -9.50 -4.29 5.38
CA LEU A 147 -10.29 -5.47 5.67
C LEU A 147 -10.26 -6.43 4.48
N ILE A 148 -9.72 -7.62 4.70
CA ILE A 148 -9.79 -8.73 3.75
C ILE A 148 -11.12 -9.47 4.02
N SER A 149 -12.01 -9.44 3.03
CA SER A 149 -13.32 -10.11 3.08
C SER A 149 -13.51 -11.09 1.92
N ALA A 150 -12.43 -11.54 1.32
CA ALA A 150 -12.45 -12.43 0.15
C ALA A 150 -13.13 -13.78 0.39
N GLU A 151 -13.17 -14.24 1.64
CA GLU A 151 -13.81 -15.51 2.06
C GLU A 151 -15.06 -15.29 2.93
N ALA A 152 -15.60 -14.08 2.95
CA ALA A 152 -16.79 -13.75 3.70
C ALA A 152 -18.04 -13.80 2.79
N THR A 153 -19.16 -14.28 3.31
CA THR A 153 -20.48 -14.21 2.68
C THR A 153 -21.33 -13.19 3.47
N PHE A 154 -22.03 -12.30 2.75
CA PHE A 154 -22.84 -11.22 3.33
C PHE A 154 -24.30 -11.36 2.90
#